data_221533d7f15570134248419b4777bc6f
#
_entry.id   221533d7f15570134248419b4777bc6f
#
_cell.length_a   1.000
_cell.length_b   1.000
_cell.length_c   1.000
_cell.angle_alpha   90.00
_cell.angle_beta   90.00
_cell.angle_gamma   90.00
#
_symmetry.space_group_name_H-M   'P 1'
#
loop_
_entity.id
_entity.type
_entity.pdbx_description
1 polymer ?
#
loop_
_entity_poly.entity_id
_entity_poly.type
_entity_poly.pdbx_seq_one_letter_code
_entity_poly.pdbx_strand_id
1 'polypeptide(L)'
;MALSGDSGDLSFKVKDDDKDIEHDSESFAIEVSDDLKQPLSELSDSSLPDEGWVLPQTQDPNAPWLGFNTQELSQDLLATGDTATLSMAIAQGPEDGRIVAYQMELGGPKVLMDTADGSAWDYPGNSHSHPAFVFTEPGTYAVSFTFELPDGSRHHLHAG
;
A
#
# COMPACT_ATOMS: atom_id res chain seq x y z
N MET A 1 5.84 -1.25 4.97
CA MET A 1 6.07 0.21 5.03
C MET A 1 5.60 0.70 6.38
N ALA A 2 6.43 1.45 7.10
CA ALA A 2 6.14 1.89 8.46
C ALA A 2 6.32 3.39 8.62
N LEU A 3 5.32 4.07 9.15
CA LEU A 3 5.39 5.44 9.66
C LEU A 3 5.58 5.37 11.18
N SER A 4 6.66 5.95 11.67
CA SER A 4 7.08 5.87 13.07
C SER A 4 7.63 7.19 13.58
N GLY A 5 7.74 7.34 14.89
CA GLY A 5 8.34 8.50 15.55
C GLY A 5 7.33 9.45 16.19
N ASP A 6 7.81 10.64 16.53
CA ASP A 6 7.05 11.74 17.14
C ASP A 6 7.15 13.02 16.29
N SER A 7 6.53 14.11 16.76
CA SER A 7 6.45 15.38 16.02
C SER A 7 7.78 16.02 15.66
N GLY A 8 8.88 15.62 16.31
CA GLY A 8 10.23 16.13 16.05
C GLY A 8 11.11 15.20 15.21
N ASP A 9 10.70 13.95 15.06
CA ASP A 9 11.50 12.91 14.38
C ASP A 9 10.59 11.85 13.75
N LEU A 10 9.88 12.24 12.68
CA LEU A 10 9.03 11.34 11.91
C LEU A 10 9.83 10.66 10.81
N SER A 11 9.61 9.36 10.66
CA SER A 11 10.25 8.51 9.67
C SER A 11 9.22 7.65 8.94
N PHE A 12 9.22 7.69 7.60
CA PHE A 12 8.46 6.76 6.77
C PHE A 12 9.44 5.90 5.97
N LYS A 13 9.50 4.60 6.30
CA LYS A 13 10.50 3.66 5.75
C LYS A 13 9.86 2.39 5.24
N VAL A 14 10.60 1.69 4.39
CA VAL A 14 10.31 0.30 4.01
C VAL A 14 11.14 -0.62 4.90
N LYS A 15 10.47 -1.55 5.56
CA LYS A 15 11.12 -2.64 6.27
C LYS A 15 11.00 -3.92 5.44
N ASP A 16 12.13 -4.58 5.19
CA ASP A 16 12.21 -5.93 4.66
C ASP A 16 12.31 -6.90 5.84
N ASP A 17 11.18 -7.51 6.20
CA ASP A 17 11.09 -8.37 7.39
C ASP A 17 11.90 -9.67 7.22
N ASP A 18 12.10 -10.14 5.98
CA ASP A 18 12.88 -11.35 5.72
C ASP A 18 14.38 -11.14 5.97
N LYS A 19 14.87 -9.92 5.77
CA LYS A 19 16.27 -9.56 5.95
C LYS A 19 16.54 -8.73 7.20
N ASP A 20 15.49 -8.31 7.90
CA ASP A 20 15.55 -7.36 9.03
C ASP A 20 16.34 -6.08 8.69
N ILE A 21 16.11 -5.55 7.48
CA ILE A 21 16.74 -4.34 6.95
C ILE A 21 15.70 -3.26 6.75
N GLU A 22 15.99 -2.04 7.21
CA GLU A 22 15.23 -0.86 6.86
C GLU A 22 15.86 -0.17 5.65
N HIS A 23 15.03 0.20 4.68
CA HIS A 23 15.42 0.96 3.50
C HIS A 23 14.84 2.36 3.57
N ASP A 24 15.64 3.34 3.20
CA ASP A 24 15.16 4.69 2.95
C ASP A 24 14.23 4.71 1.73
N SER A 25 13.36 5.72 1.71
CA SER A 25 12.24 5.83 0.77
C SER A 25 12.60 5.79 -0.73
N GLU A 26 13.84 6.06 -1.10
CA GLU A 26 14.27 6.17 -2.50
C GLU A 26 14.90 4.88 -3.05
N SER A 27 14.90 3.78 -2.30
CA SER A 27 15.74 2.61 -2.60
C SER A 27 14.98 1.34 -2.98
N PHE A 28 13.67 1.37 -3.18
CA PHE A 28 12.93 0.17 -3.57
C PHE A 28 11.99 0.41 -4.75
N ALA A 29 11.78 -0.64 -5.54
CA ALA A 29 10.76 -0.69 -6.58
C ALA A 29 9.92 -1.96 -6.37
N ILE A 30 8.68 -1.95 -6.83
CA ILE A 30 7.80 -3.11 -6.81
C ILE A 30 7.95 -3.81 -8.15
N GLU A 31 8.45 -5.02 -8.13
CA GLU A 31 8.51 -5.88 -9.32
C GLU A 31 7.30 -6.82 -9.35
N VAL A 32 6.54 -6.71 -10.42
CA VAL A 32 5.33 -7.50 -10.67
C VAL A 32 5.62 -8.48 -11.80
N SER A 33 5.88 -9.74 -11.43
CA SER A 33 6.19 -10.79 -12.40
C SER A 33 4.94 -11.36 -13.07
N ASP A 34 5.10 -11.90 -14.27
CA ASP A 34 3.99 -12.53 -15.04
C ASP A 34 3.31 -13.68 -14.28
N ASP A 35 4.01 -14.35 -13.40
CA ASP A 35 3.51 -15.48 -12.62
C ASP A 35 2.40 -15.09 -11.61
N LEU A 36 2.26 -13.79 -11.34
CA LEU A 36 1.25 -13.25 -10.41
C LEU A 36 -0.11 -13.00 -11.07
N LYS A 37 -0.23 -13.26 -12.36
CA LYS A 37 -1.50 -13.05 -13.10
C LYS A 37 -2.57 -14.05 -12.66
N GLN A 38 -3.76 -13.52 -12.36
CA GLN A 38 -4.91 -14.32 -11.99
C GLN A 38 -6.24 -13.66 -12.37
N PRO A 39 -7.32 -14.46 -12.55
CA PRO A 39 -8.66 -13.91 -12.76
C PRO A 39 -9.20 -13.29 -11.46
N LEU A 40 -9.97 -12.21 -11.61
CA LEU A 40 -10.58 -11.47 -10.51
C LEU A 40 -12.13 -11.40 -10.63
N SER A 41 -12.68 -11.94 -11.72
CA SER A 41 -14.13 -11.90 -11.99
C SER A 41 -14.98 -12.57 -10.90
N GLU A 42 -14.43 -13.54 -10.17
CA GLU A 42 -15.10 -14.19 -9.05
C GLU A 42 -15.31 -13.28 -7.84
N LEU A 43 -14.56 -12.18 -7.72
CA LEU A 43 -14.71 -11.21 -6.66
C LEU A 43 -15.97 -10.34 -6.81
N SER A 44 -16.59 -10.34 -8.00
CA SER A 44 -17.87 -9.67 -8.30
C SER A 44 -17.91 -8.18 -7.97
N ASP A 45 -16.79 -7.50 -8.07
CA ASP A 45 -16.67 -6.06 -7.86
C ASP A 45 -16.30 -5.34 -9.16
N SER A 46 -17.15 -4.43 -9.63
CA SER A 46 -16.95 -3.67 -10.87
C SER A 46 -15.81 -2.66 -10.82
N SER A 47 -15.30 -2.35 -9.62
CA SER A 47 -14.12 -1.48 -9.44
C SER A 47 -12.81 -2.21 -9.72
N LEU A 48 -12.84 -3.55 -9.68
CA LEU A 48 -11.69 -4.40 -9.99
C LEU A 48 -11.70 -4.80 -11.47
N PRO A 49 -10.54 -4.95 -12.12
CA PRO A 49 -10.46 -5.52 -13.46
C PRO A 49 -10.85 -7.01 -13.43
N ASP A 50 -11.22 -7.56 -14.59
CA ASP A 50 -11.59 -8.99 -14.71
C ASP A 50 -10.40 -9.92 -14.45
N GLU A 51 -9.20 -9.46 -14.73
CA GLU A 51 -7.93 -10.13 -14.46
C GLU A 51 -6.83 -9.12 -14.11
N GLY A 52 -5.79 -9.56 -13.44
CA GLY A 52 -4.65 -8.73 -13.10
C GLY A 52 -3.54 -9.52 -12.42
N TRP A 53 -2.46 -8.83 -12.11
CA TRP A 53 -1.32 -9.34 -11.37
C TRP A 53 -1.51 -8.96 -9.89
N VAL A 54 -1.58 -9.96 -9.03
CA VAL A 54 -2.02 -9.75 -7.64
C VAL A 54 -0.89 -10.02 -6.65
N LEU A 55 -0.59 -9.01 -5.82
CA LEU A 55 0.13 -9.20 -4.57
C LEU A 55 -0.88 -9.52 -3.49
N PRO A 56 -0.85 -10.75 -2.92
CA PRO A 56 -1.94 -11.24 -2.09
C PRO A 56 -2.00 -10.57 -0.71
N GLN A 57 -3.18 -10.57 -0.12
CA GLN A 57 -3.40 -10.13 1.26
C GLN A 57 -2.76 -11.06 2.28
N THR A 58 -2.68 -12.34 1.97
CA THR A 58 -2.01 -13.37 2.78
C THR A 58 -0.58 -13.58 2.28
N GLN A 59 0.35 -13.84 3.19
CA GLN A 59 1.74 -14.06 2.82
C GLN A 59 1.90 -15.26 1.86
N ASP A 60 2.58 -15.02 0.74
CA ASP A 60 2.97 -16.02 -0.25
C ASP A 60 4.48 -15.89 -0.51
N PRO A 61 5.27 -16.98 -0.37
CA PRO A 61 6.73 -16.90 -0.57
C PRO A 61 7.15 -16.54 -2.00
N ASN A 62 6.23 -16.61 -2.96
CA ASN A 62 6.48 -16.29 -4.37
C ASN A 62 6.08 -14.87 -4.77
N ALA A 63 5.52 -14.07 -3.84
CA ALA A 63 5.04 -12.74 -4.10
C ALA A 63 5.50 -11.75 -3.02
N PRO A 64 5.82 -10.49 -3.37
CA PRO A 64 6.00 -9.45 -2.37
C PRO A 64 4.76 -9.32 -1.48
N TRP A 65 4.97 -9.19 -0.18
CA TRP A 65 3.89 -9.01 0.79
C TRP A 65 3.92 -7.60 1.35
N LEU A 66 3.20 -6.70 0.69
CA LEU A 66 3.18 -5.29 1.04
C LEU A 66 2.22 -5.02 2.19
N GLY A 67 2.64 -4.18 3.12
CA GLY A 67 1.80 -3.78 4.25
C GLY A 67 2.18 -2.41 4.78
N PHE A 68 1.30 -1.87 5.63
CA PHE A 68 1.46 -0.57 6.28
C PHE A 68 1.41 -0.74 7.79
N ASN A 69 2.18 0.07 8.50
CA ASN A 69 2.30 0.01 9.95
C ASN A 69 2.40 1.42 10.55
N THR A 70 1.56 1.70 11.54
CA THR A 70 1.56 2.92 12.33
C THR A 70 1.69 2.65 13.84
N GLN A 71 2.02 1.41 14.24
CA GLN A 71 2.07 1.00 15.65
C GLN A 71 3.19 1.70 16.44
N GLU A 72 4.25 2.14 15.73
CA GLU A 72 5.38 2.86 16.33
C GLU A 72 5.26 4.40 16.19
N LEU A 73 4.10 4.87 15.69
CA LEU A 73 3.80 6.30 15.61
C LEU A 73 3.26 6.79 16.94
N SER A 74 3.70 7.97 17.36
CA SER A 74 3.21 8.61 18.59
C SER A 74 1.69 8.77 18.57
N GLN A 75 1.05 8.44 19.70
CA GLN A 75 -0.40 8.62 19.88
C GLN A 75 -0.82 10.10 19.85
N ASP A 76 0.09 11.03 20.07
CA ASP A 76 -0.17 12.47 19.93
C ASP A 76 -0.36 12.90 18.47
N LEU A 77 0.19 12.14 17.53
CA LEU A 77 0.08 12.39 16.09
C LEU A 77 -1.08 11.64 15.46
N LEU A 78 -1.29 10.40 15.86
CA LEU A 78 -2.37 9.54 15.37
C LEU A 78 -2.80 8.60 16.49
N ALA A 79 -3.84 8.98 17.24
CA ALA A 79 -4.34 8.19 18.34
C ALA A 79 -5.02 6.89 17.84
N THR A 80 -5.06 5.89 18.71
CA THR A 80 -5.90 4.71 18.51
C THR A 80 -7.36 5.15 18.42
N GLY A 81 -8.04 4.78 17.31
CA GLY A 81 -9.41 5.19 17.01
C GLY A 81 -9.53 6.37 16.04
N ASP A 82 -8.43 7.10 15.79
CA ASP A 82 -8.34 8.08 14.73
C ASP A 82 -7.82 7.44 13.44
N THR A 83 -7.93 8.15 12.31
CA THR A 83 -7.44 7.72 11.00
C THR A 83 -6.51 8.76 10.38
N ALA A 84 -5.52 8.27 9.62
CA ALA A 84 -4.75 9.06 8.68
C ALA A 84 -5.26 8.76 7.26
N THR A 85 -5.11 9.70 6.34
CA THR A 85 -5.39 9.44 4.93
C THR A 85 -4.16 8.86 4.26
N LEU A 86 -4.26 7.61 3.80
CA LEU A 86 -3.22 6.93 3.04
C LEU A 86 -3.59 6.90 1.56
N SER A 87 -2.74 7.44 0.72
CA SER A 87 -2.90 7.45 -0.73
C SER A 87 -1.68 6.88 -1.46
N MET A 88 -1.87 6.45 -2.70
CA MET A 88 -0.80 5.98 -3.57
C MET A 88 -0.90 6.58 -4.96
N ALA A 89 0.25 6.75 -5.63
CA ALA A 89 0.35 7.18 -7.01
C ALA A 89 1.51 6.48 -7.70
N ILE A 90 1.37 6.19 -9.00
CA ILE A 90 2.44 5.64 -9.82
C ILE A 90 3.34 6.80 -10.25
N ALA A 91 4.59 6.80 -9.80
CA ALA A 91 5.61 7.76 -10.22
C ALA A 91 6.27 7.34 -11.53
N GLN A 92 6.55 6.03 -11.68
CA GLN A 92 7.04 5.41 -12.91
C GLN A 92 6.49 3.99 -13.00
N GLY A 93 6.22 3.52 -14.22
CA GLY A 93 5.70 2.18 -14.47
C GLY A 93 5.28 1.98 -15.91
N PRO A 94 4.64 0.85 -16.23
CA PRO A 94 4.02 0.61 -17.53
C PRO A 94 3.02 1.72 -17.91
N GLU A 95 2.93 2.06 -19.20
CA GLU A 95 2.17 3.21 -19.72
C GLU A 95 0.69 3.19 -19.31
N ASP A 96 0.06 2.00 -19.36
CA ASP A 96 -1.34 1.81 -18.98
C ASP A 96 -1.51 1.17 -17.59
N GLY A 97 -0.46 1.24 -16.77
CA GLY A 97 -0.45 0.65 -15.43
C GLY A 97 -1.40 1.35 -14.49
N ARG A 98 -2.23 0.55 -13.80
CA ARG A 98 -3.11 0.96 -12.71
C ARG A 98 -2.89 0.04 -11.52
N ILE A 99 -2.99 0.56 -10.33
CA ILE A 99 -2.88 -0.20 -9.08
C ILE A 99 -4.15 0.03 -8.27
N VAL A 100 -4.76 -1.06 -7.81
CA VAL A 100 -5.90 -1.06 -6.91
C VAL A 100 -5.52 -1.84 -5.65
N ALA A 101 -5.65 -1.24 -4.48
CA ALA A 101 -5.53 -1.93 -3.20
C ALA A 101 -6.91 -2.26 -2.66
N TYR A 102 -7.10 -3.49 -2.21
CA TYR A 102 -8.36 -3.94 -1.63
C TYR A 102 -8.15 -4.89 -0.46
N GLN A 103 -9.17 -5.01 0.39
CA GLN A 103 -9.25 -6.04 1.44
C GLN A 103 -10.48 -6.91 1.22
N MET A 104 -10.36 -8.21 1.50
CA MET A 104 -11.51 -9.10 1.58
C MET A 104 -12.19 -8.94 2.92
N GLU A 105 -13.46 -8.59 2.88
CA GLU A 105 -14.37 -8.51 4.03
C GLU A 105 -15.48 -9.56 3.89
N LEU A 106 -16.32 -9.71 4.91
CA LEU A 106 -17.44 -10.68 4.89
C LEU A 106 -18.42 -10.45 3.72
N GLY A 107 -18.55 -9.22 3.26
CA GLY A 107 -19.42 -8.84 2.15
C GLY A 107 -18.77 -8.87 0.76
N GLY A 108 -17.50 -9.27 0.67
CA GLY A 108 -16.70 -9.24 -0.56
C GLY A 108 -15.52 -8.28 -0.50
N PRO A 109 -14.87 -7.99 -1.63
CA PRO A 109 -13.75 -7.07 -1.66
C PRO A 109 -14.20 -5.63 -1.37
N LYS A 110 -13.39 -4.92 -0.60
CA LYS A 110 -13.50 -3.48 -0.36
C LYS A 110 -12.29 -2.79 -0.93
N VAL A 111 -12.50 -1.94 -1.92
CA VAL A 111 -11.43 -1.11 -2.49
C VAL A 111 -11.03 -0.03 -1.48
N LEU A 112 -9.74 0.07 -1.24
CA LEU A 112 -9.12 1.00 -0.28
C LEU A 112 -8.45 2.18 -0.99
N MET A 113 -7.71 1.88 -2.05
CA MET A 113 -6.99 2.88 -2.85
C MET A 113 -7.03 2.47 -4.32
N ASP A 114 -7.05 3.47 -5.21
CA ASP A 114 -7.03 3.27 -6.66
C ASP A 114 -6.27 4.42 -7.33
N THR A 115 -5.24 4.10 -8.09
CA THR A 115 -4.44 5.12 -8.78
C THR A 115 -5.16 5.78 -9.94
N ALA A 116 -6.24 5.17 -10.47
CA ALA A 116 -7.00 5.71 -11.59
C ALA A 116 -7.87 6.90 -11.19
N ASP A 117 -8.46 6.89 -10.00
CA ASP A 117 -9.37 7.94 -9.51
C ASP A 117 -8.81 8.72 -8.31
N GLY A 118 -7.65 8.30 -7.78
CA GLY A 118 -7.03 8.91 -6.62
C GLY A 118 -7.71 8.59 -5.29
N SER A 119 -8.53 7.53 -5.24
CA SER A 119 -9.15 7.07 -3.99
C SER A 119 -8.09 6.81 -2.92
N ALA A 120 -8.39 7.22 -1.70
CA ALA A 120 -7.50 7.09 -0.55
C ALA A 120 -8.15 6.29 0.57
N TRP A 121 -7.33 5.69 1.41
CA TRP A 121 -7.72 4.85 2.53
C TRP A 121 -7.65 5.61 3.84
N ASP A 122 -8.74 5.61 4.61
CA ASP A 122 -8.76 6.06 6.00
C ASP A 122 -8.06 5.00 6.87
N TYR A 123 -6.73 5.14 6.97
CA TYR A 123 -5.87 4.17 7.64
C TYR A 123 -5.89 4.38 9.16
N PRO A 124 -6.23 3.35 9.96
CA PRO A 124 -6.36 3.52 11.39
C PRO A 124 -5.01 3.72 12.11
N GLY A 125 -5.05 4.49 13.18
CA GLY A 125 -3.93 4.62 14.10
C GLY A 125 -3.65 3.31 14.84
N ASN A 126 -2.41 3.12 15.28
CA ASN A 126 -1.93 1.94 15.98
C ASN A 126 -2.30 0.62 15.27
N SER A 127 -2.06 0.57 13.97
CA SER A 127 -2.49 -0.51 13.10
C SER A 127 -1.36 -1.08 12.27
N HIS A 128 -1.48 -2.36 11.91
CA HIS A 128 -0.62 -3.05 10.97
C HIS A 128 -1.52 -3.88 10.03
N SER A 129 -1.47 -3.60 8.74
CA SER A 129 -2.38 -4.20 7.75
C SER A 129 -1.66 -4.52 6.44
N HIS A 130 -2.07 -5.62 5.82
CA HIS A 130 -1.62 -6.06 4.51
C HIS A 130 -2.82 -6.18 3.57
N PRO A 131 -3.14 -5.16 2.76
CA PRO A 131 -4.14 -5.30 1.71
C PRO A 131 -3.59 -6.13 0.55
N ALA A 132 -4.49 -6.61 -0.31
CA ALA A 132 -4.12 -7.10 -1.62
C ALA A 132 -3.92 -5.92 -2.57
N PHE A 133 -2.99 -6.08 -3.54
CA PHE A 133 -2.76 -5.11 -4.61
C PHE A 133 -2.97 -5.78 -5.96
N VAL A 134 -3.77 -5.17 -6.81
CA VAL A 134 -3.95 -5.58 -8.21
C VAL A 134 -3.22 -4.59 -9.10
N PHE A 135 -2.38 -5.11 -9.96
CA PHE A 135 -1.71 -4.37 -11.03
C PHE A 135 -2.35 -4.77 -12.36
N THR A 136 -2.63 -3.81 -13.22
CA THR A 136 -3.25 -4.09 -14.53
C THR A 136 -2.24 -4.47 -15.60
N GLU A 137 -0.96 -4.22 -15.36
CA GLU A 137 0.15 -4.59 -16.23
C GLU A 137 1.31 -5.15 -15.40
N PRO A 138 2.06 -6.13 -15.90
CA PRO A 138 3.29 -6.61 -15.27
C PRO A 138 4.43 -5.60 -15.48
N GLY A 139 5.45 -5.67 -14.66
CA GLY A 139 6.66 -4.85 -14.81
C GLY A 139 7.12 -4.24 -13.51
N THR A 140 8.02 -3.28 -13.62
CA THR A 140 8.60 -2.59 -12.46
C THR A 140 7.90 -1.26 -12.23
N TYR A 141 7.45 -1.05 -10.99
CA TYR A 141 6.73 0.15 -10.58
C TYR A 141 7.51 0.91 -9.52
N ALA A 142 7.65 2.23 -9.74
CA ALA A 142 7.96 3.18 -8.70
C ALA A 142 6.64 3.80 -8.21
N VAL A 143 6.29 3.54 -6.95
CA VAL A 143 5.02 3.98 -6.37
C VAL A 143 5.30 4.94 -5.23
N SER A 144 4.64 6.07 -5.21
CA SER A 144 4.66 6.95 -4.04
C SER A 144 3.46 6.67 -3.14
N PHE A 145 3.72 6.57 -1.84
CA PHE A 145 2.71 6.50 -0.80
C PHE A 145 2.76 7.75 0.06
N THR A 146 1.60 8.24 0.45
CA THR A 146 1.50 9.44 1.29
C THR A 146 0.57 9.17 2.45
N PHE A 147 1.06 9.40 3.68
CA PHE A 147 0.23 9.53 4.87
C PHE A 147 -0.02 11.03 5.15
N GLU A 148 -1.30 11.41 5.22
CA GLU A 148 -1.72 12.70 5.74
C GLU A 148 -2.31 12.49 7.13
N LEU A 149 -1.66 13.06 8.15
CA LEU A 149 -2.07 12.95 9.55
C LEU A 149 -3.19 13.94 9.88
N PRO A 150 -3.92 13.76 11.01
CA PRO A 150 -5.00 14.66 11.41
C PRO A 150 -4.59 16.13 11.57
N ASP A 151 -3.32 16.41 11.87
CA ASP A 151 -2.76 17.77 11.94
C ASP A 151 -2.52 18.42 10.57
N GLY A 152 -2.78 17.70 9.46
CA GLY A 152 -2.54 18.13 8.09
C GLY A 152 -1.12 17.91 7.58
N SER A 153 -0.22 17.39 8.39
CA SER A 153 1.14 17.04 7.94
C SER A 153 1.13 15.84 7.00
N ARG A 154 1.99 15.88 5.98
CA ARG A 154 2.11 14.85 4.94
C ARG A 154 3.48 14.21 4.96
N HIS A 155 3.49 12.89 4.94
CA HIS A 155 4.71 12.09 4.95
C HIS A 155 4.71 11.17 3.73
N HIS A 156 5.77 11.32 2.92
CA HIS A 156 5.88 10.66 1.62
C HIS A 156 6.92 9.56 1.65
N LEU A 157 6.59 8.42 1.07
CA LEU A 157 7.49 7.36 0.71
C LEU A 157 7.49 7.26 -0.82
N HIS A 158 8.63 7.50 -1.43
CA HIS A 158 8.80 7.36 -2.87
C HIS A 158 9.60 6.10 -3.16
N ALA A 159 8.99 5.14 -3.88
CA ALA A 159 9.72 4.07 -4.51
C ALA A 159 10.33 4.61 -5.80
N GLY A 160 11.62 4.68 -5.85
CA GLY A 160 12.39 5.22 -6.99
C GLY A 160 13.10 4.16 -7.79
#